data_168e73c0ebc85991b07ff1fead589e5b
#
_entry.id   168e73c0ebc85991b07ff1fead589e5b
#
_cell.length_a   1.000
_cell.length_b   1.000
_cell.length_c   1.000
_cell.angle_alpha   90.00
_cell.angle_beta   90.00
_cell.angle_gamma   90.00
#
_symmetry.space_group_name_H-M   'P 1'
#
loop_
_entity.id
_entity.type
_entity.pdbx_description
1 polymer ?
#
loop_
_entity_poly.entity_id
_entity_poly.type
_entity_poly.pdbx_seq_one_letter_code
_entity_poly.pdbx_strand_id
1 'polypeptide(L)'
;MPQKLSTYIAFKVAVETNLTEHHSIHTIAKNLSITTNNLYNIVKEFSGVSPKEYITMSLMLEAQRKLHYSKPSLKELAYELGFSDPDYFSRLFKKSTKKSIRNYLADIQDLSGN
;
A
#
# COMPACT_ATOMS: atom_id res chain seq x y z
N MET A 1 -12.44 8.89 -23.24
CA MET A 1 -11.73 9.12 -21.98
C MET A 1 -10.29 9.53 -22.24
N PRO A 2 -9.77 10.56 -21.56
CA PRO A 2 -8.37 10.94 -21.72
C PRO A 2 -7.43 9.77 -21.43
N GLN A 3 -6.41 9.62 -22.25
CA GLN A 3 -5.48 8.49 -22.15
C GLN A 3 -4.75 8.45 -20.79
N LYS A 4 -4.36 9.61 -20.27
CA LYS A 4 -3.67 9.67 -18.97
C LYS A 4 -4.55 9.17 -17.83
N LEU A 5 -5.81 9.58 -17.82
CA LEU A 5 -6.76 9.11 -16.80
C LEU A 5 -6.99 7.61 -16.93
N SER A 6 -7.14 7.12 -18.14
CA SER A 6 -7.29 5.70 -18.41
C SER A 6 -6.11 4.89 -17.88
N THR A 7 -4.89 5.39 -18.10
CA THR A 7 -3.67 4.76 -17.62
C THR A 7 -3.62 4.79 -16.08
N TYR A 8 -4.00 5.91 -15.48
CA TYR A 8 -4.04 6.02 -14.03
C TYR A 8 -5.01 5.02 -13.41
N ILE A 9 -6.20 4.88 -13.99
CA ILE A 9 -7.19 3.90 -13.53
C ILE A 9 -6.64 2.48 -13.65
N ALA A 10 -5.97 2.17 -14.76
CA ALA A 10 -5.34 0.86 -14.95
C ALA A 10 -4.24 0.60 -13.92
N PHE A 11 -3.47 1.62 -13.56
CA PHE A 11 -2.47 1.54 -12.51
C PHE A 11 -3.13 1.18 -11.17
N LYS A 12 -4.20 1.87 -10.81
CA LYS A 12 -4.91 1.62 -9.55
C LYS A 12 -5.43 0.18 -9.47
N VAL A 13 -6.01 -0.29 -10.57
CA VAL A 13 -6.51 -1.67 -10.65
C VAL A 13 -5.36 -2.66 -10.52
N ALA A 14 -4.23 -2.41 -11.19
CA ALA A 14 -3.06 -3.28 -11.11
C ALA A 14 -2.52 -3.35 -9.68
N VAL A 15 -2.48 -2.21 -8.98
CA VAL A 15 -2.03 -2.18 -7.58
C VAL A 15 -2.98 -2.99 -6.70
N GLU A 16 -4.28 -2.78 -6.81
CA GLU A 16 -5.26 -3.51 -6.01
C GLU A 16 -5.22 -5.01 -6.26
N THR A 17 -5.13 -5.41 -7.51
CA THR A 17 -5.16 -6.82 -7.90
C THR A 17 -3.95 -7.59 -7.40
N ASN A 18 -2.77 -6.95 -7.41
CA ASN A 18 -1.51 -7.61 -7.09
C ASN A 18 -0.80 -6.97 -5.88
N LEU A 19 -1.58 -6.42 -4.95
CA LEU A 19 -1.04 -5.60 -3.87
C LEU A 19 0.05 -6.30 -3.05
N THR A 20 -0.17 -7.56 -2.69
CA THR A 20 0.76 -8.30 -1.84
C THR A 20 1.92 -8.95 -2.61
N GLU A 21 1.93 -8.85 -3.93
CA GLU A 21 3.01 -9.43 -4.75
C GLU A 21 4.22 -8.52 -4.86
N HIS A 22 4.10 -7.25 -4.46
CA HIS A 22 5.20 -6.28 -4.45
C HIS A 22 5.87 -6.15 -5.83
N HIS A 23 5.06 -6.04 -6.88
CA HIS A 23 5.60 -5.81 -8.21
C HIS A 23 6.38 -4.50 -8.23
N SER A 24 7.53 -4.49 -8.91
CA SER A 24 8.33 -3.29 -9.06
C SER A 24 7.61 -2.27 -9.96
N ILE A 25 7.96 -1.01 -9.77
CA ILE A 25 7.41 0.07 -10.62
C ILE A 25 7.74 -0.19 -12.09
N HIS A 26 8.93 -0.72 -12.37
CA HIS A 26 9.33 -1.07 -13.74
C HIS A 26 8.39 -2.13 -14.33
N THR A 27 8.06 -3.17 -13.57
CA THR A 27 7.15 -4.22 -14.01
C THR A 27 5.75 -3.66 -14.29
N ILE A 28 5.25 -2.82 -13.40
CA ILE A 28 3.92 -2.23 -13.57
C ILE A 28 3.89 -1.35 -14.82
N ALA A 29 4.89 -0.49 -14.98
CA ALA A 29 4.97 0.39 -16.16
C ALA A 29 5.03 -0.43 -17.45
N LYS A 30 5.84 -1.48 -17.46
CA LYS A 30 5.97 -2.37 -18.61
C LYS A 30 4.62 -3.01 -18.97
N ASN A 31 3.89 -3.48 -17.98
CA ASN A 31 2.58 -4.11 -18.20
C ASN A 31 1.54 -3.11 -18.72
N LEU A 32 1.71 -1.83 -18.40
CA LEU A 32 0.85 -0.76 -18.90
C LEU A 32 1.35 -0.17 -20.22
N SER A 33 2.45 -0.71 -20.77
CA SER A 33 3.06 -0.28 -22.03
C SER A 33 3.51 1.18 -22.01
N ILE A 34 4.04 1.63 -20.88
CA ILE A 34 4.58 2.99 -20.73
C ILE A 34 5.93 2.93 -20.01
N THR A 35 6.67 4.04 -20.06
CA THR A 35 7.94 4.15 -19.35
C THR A 35 7.68 4.40 -17.86
N THR A 36 8.68 4.10 -17.02
CA THR A 36 8.59 4.39 -15.57
C THR A 36 8.44 5.90 -15.33
N ASN A 37 9.11 6.70 -16.13
CA ASN A 37 8.99 8.16 -16.02
C ASN A 37 7.58 8.65 -16.33
N ASN A 38 6.96 8.10 -17.37
CA ASN A 38 5.58 8.41 -17.72
C ASN A 38 4.63 8.01 -16.60
N LEU A 39 4.83 6.80 -16.05
CA LEU A 39 4.01 6.32 -14.94
C LEU A 39 4.14 7.26 -13.73
N TYR A 40 5.37 7.65 -13.40
CA TYR A 40 5.60 8.58 -12.29
C TYR A 40 4.80 9.87 -12.49
N ASN A 41 4.91 10.46 -13.67
CA ASN A 41 4.23 11.73 -13.95
C ASN A 41 2.72 11.62 -13.89
N ILE A 42 2.16 10.54 -14.43
CA ILE A 42 0.72 10.31 -14.43
C ILE A 42 0.19 10.11 -13.00
N VAL A 43 0.85 9.24 -12.23
CA VAL A 43 0.40 8.96 -10.86
C VAL A 43 0.55 10.21 -9.99
N LYS A 44 1.64 10.94 -10.14
CA LYS A 44 1.86 12.19 -9.40
C LYS A 44 0.80 13.23 -9.72
N GLU A 45 0.44 13.34 -10.99
CA GLU A 45 -0.58 14.30 -11.44
C GLU A 45 -1.95 14.03 -10.80
N PHE A 46 -2.39 12.77 -10.81
CA PHE A 46 -3.73 12.43 -10.35
C PHE A 46 -3.82 12.14 -8.86
N SER A 47 -2.77 11.60 -8.23
CA SER A 47 -2.81 11.21 -6.82
C SER A 47 -2.06 12.16 -5.89
N GLY A 48 -1.16 12.96 -6.44
CA GLY A 48 -0.31 13.82 -5.63
C GLY A 48 0.93 13.16 -5.06
N VAL A 49 1.05 11.85 -5.20
CA VAL A 49 2.20 11.09 -4.68
C VAL A 49 2.83 10.25 -5.77
N SER A 50 4.05 9.74 -5.50
CA SER A 50 4.74 8.87 -6.45
C SER A 50 4.06 7.49 -6.51
N PRO A 51 4.31 6.70 -7.56
CA PRO A 51 3.79 5.33 -7.61
C PRO A 51 4.22 4.49 -6.40
N LYS A 52 5.47 4.62 -5.95
CA LYS A 52 5.97 3.89 -4.79
C LYS A 52 5.22 4.28 -3.52
N GLU A 53 5.02 5.57 -3.30
CA GLU A 53 4.25 6.05 -2.16
C GLU A 53 2.81 5.59 -2.22
N TYR A 54 2.22 5.59 -3.41
CA TYR A 54 0.85 5.12 -3.62
C TYR A 54 0.70 3.66 -3.20
N ILE A 55 1.64 2.81 -3.63
CA ILE A 55 1.62 1.37 -3.30
C ILE A 55 1.81 1.19 -1.80
N THR A 56 2.76 1.91 -1.19
CA THR A 56 2.99 1.82 0.25
C THR A 56 1.75 2.21 1.04
N MET A 57 1.10 3.31 0.66
CA MET A 57 -0.14 3.75 1.31
C MET A 57 -1.24 2.70 1.18
N SER A 58 -1.35 2.08 0.00
CA SER A 58 -2.35 1.02 -0.23
C SER A 58 -2.09 -0.20 0.66
N LEU A 59 -0.81 -0.59 0.80
CA LEU A 59 -0.42 -1.69 1.70
C LEU A 59 -0.73 -1.37 3.15
N MET A 60 -0.46 -0.13 3.58
CA MET A 60 -0.71 0.28 4.96
C MET A 60 -2.21 0.36 5.27
N LEU A 61 -3.03 0.76 4.30
CA LEU A 61 -4.49 0.73 4.46
C LEU A 61 -4.98 -0.72 4.61
N GLU A 62 -4.45 -1.64 3.82
CA GLU A 62 -4.82 -3.05 3.94
C GLU A 62 -4.37 -3.62 5.28
N ALA A 63 -3.19 -3.21 5.77
CA ALA A 63 -2.72 -3.60 7.10
C ALA A 63 -3.69 -3.15 8.18
N GLN A 64 -4.12 -1.90 8.10
CA GLN A 64 -5.07 -1.34 9.08
C GLN A 64 -6.40 -2.09 9.04
N ARG A 65 -6.89 -2.41 7.84
CA ARG A 65 -8.13 -3.18 7.69
C ARG A 65 -8.02 -4.55 8.33
N LYS A 66 -6.91 -5.25 8.10
CA LYS A 66 -6.69 -6.57 8.69
C LYS A 66 -6.59 -6.51 10.22
N LEU A 67 -5.96 -5.47 10.75
CA LEU A 67 -5.88 -5.28 12.19
C LEU A 67 -7.24 -5.08 12.84
N HIS A 68 -8.18 -4.48 12.14
CA HIS A 68 -9.55 -4.31 12.64
C HIS A 68 -10.33 -5.62 12.65
N TYR A 69 -10.16 -6.44 11.63
CA TYR A 69 -11.07 -7.59 11.41
C TYR A 69 -10.54 -8.92 11.92
N SER A 70 -9.25 -9.20 11.80
CA SER A 70 -8.72 -10.51 12.12
C SER A 70 -7.68 -10.53 13.24
N LYS A 71 -7.18 -9.38 13.64
CA LYS A 71 -6.17 -9.23 14.72
C LYS A 71 -5.02 -10.22 14.60
N PRO A 72 -4.32 -10.25 13.45
CA PRO A 72 -3.18 -11.16 13.28
C PRO A 72 -2.00 -10.71 14.14
N SER A 73 -1.06 -11.65 14.39
CA SER A 73 0.22 -11.26 14.97
C SER A 73 1.00 -10.38 13.98
N LEU A 74 2.02 -9.67 14.47
CA LEU A 74 2.88 -8.86 13.60
C LEU A 74 3.47 -9.70 12.47
N LYS A 75 3.98 -10.88 12.80
CA LYS A 75 4.59 -11.78 11.83
C LYS A 75 3.60 -12.24 10.77
N GLU A 76 2.41 -12.66 11.21
CA GLU A 76 1.34 -13.06 10.29
C GLU A 76 0.93 -11.93 9.37
N LEU A 77 0.73 -10.74 9.92
CA LEU A 77 0.32 -9.58 9.15
C LEU A 77 1.37 -9.22 8.08
N ALA A 78 2.65 -9.20 8.48
CA ALA A 78 3.72 -8.89 7.54
C ALA A 78 3.73 -9.88 6.38
N TYR A 79 3.66 -11.18 6.66
CA TYR A 79 3.69 -12.20 5.62
C TYR A 79 2.44 -12.18 4.75
N GLU A 80 1.28 -11.93 5.32
CA GLU A 80 0.04 -11.81 4.54
C GLU A 80 0.11 -10.65 3.54
N LEU A 81 0.83 -9.58 3.90
CA LEU A 81 0.98 -8.43 3.04
C LEU A 81 2.16 -8.53 2.09
N GLY A 82 2.86 -9.68 2.08
CA GLY A 82 3.94 -9.93 1.15
C GLY A 82 5.32 -9.48 1.62
N PHE A 83 5.47 -9.09 2.87
CA PHE A 83 6.77 -8.70 3.43
C PHE A 83 7.48 -9.92 3.97
N SER A 84 8.76 -10.06 3.63
CA SER A 84 9.58 -11.15 4.15
C SER A 84 10.22 -10.82 5.50
N ASP A 85 10.28 -9.55 5.86
CA ASP A 85 10.90 -9.07 7.10
C ASP A 85 9.87 -8.31 7.95
N PRO A 86 9.35 -8.94 9.02
CA PRO A 86 8.37 -8.29 9.88
C PRO A 86 8.89 -7.01 10.54
N ASP A 87 10.18 -6.94 10.86
CA ASP A 87 10.76 -5.72 11.47
C ASP A 87 10.75 -4.57 10.49
N TYR A 88 11.10 -4.83 9.24
CA TYR A 88 11.02 -3.82 8.18
C TYR A 88 9.58 -3.32 8.01
N PHE A 89 8.63 -4.25 7.95
CA PHE A 89 7.21 -3.91 7.83
C PHE A 89 6.78 -3.02 9.01
N SER A 90 7.16 -3.38 10.22
CA SER A 90 6.80 -2.64 11.43
C SER A 90 7.31 -1.19 11.37
N ARG A 91 8.56 -1.00 10.94
CA ARG A 91 9.13 0.34 10.78
C ARG A 91 8.41 1.14 9.69
N LEU A 92 8.09 0.47 8.58
CA LEU A 92 7.38 1.12 7.48
C LEU A 92 5.97 1.53 7.90
N PHE A 93 5.29 0.69 8.65
CA PHE A 93 3.95 0.99 9.18
C PHE A 93 4.01 2.25 10.06
N LYS A 94 4.95 2.31 10.98
CA LYS A 94 5.11 3.47 11.86
C LYS A 94 5.44 4.74 11.08
N LYS A 95 6.32 4.63 10.10
CA LYS A 95 6.69 5.78 9.25
C LYS A 95 5.50 6.30 8.46
N SER A 96 4.70 5.41 7.89
CA SER A 96 3.58 5.79 7.03
C SER A 96 2.35 6.25 7.80
N THR A 97 2.03 5.60 8.92
CA THR A 97 0.81 5.88 9.69
C THR A 97 1.06 6.80 10.88
N LYS A 98 2.31 7.06 11.20
CA LYS A 98 2.76 7.87 12.35
C LYS A 98 2.48 7.20 13.69
N LYS A 99 2.05 5.94 13.71
CA LYS A 99 1.81 5.15 14.91
C LYS A 99 2.43 3.77 14.77
N SER A 100 2.97 3.24 15.86
CA SER A 100 3.37 1.82 15.88
C SER A 100 2.12 0.95 15.80
N ILE A 101 2.31 -0.29 15.38
CA ILE A 101 1.19 -1.25 15.34
C ILE A 101 0.60 -1.42 16.73
N ARG A 102 1.45 -1.46 17.77
CA ARG A 102 1.00 -1.56 19.14
C ARG A 102 0.09 -0.41 19.55
N ASN A 103 0.49 0.82 19.25
CA ASN A 103 -0.31 2.01 19.56
C ASN A 103 -1.59 2.05 18.73
N TYR A 104 -1.51 1.63 17.47
CA TYR A 104 -2.68 1.55 16.62
C TYR A 104 -3.72 0.57 17.18
N LEU A 105 -3.27 -0.60 17.65
CA LEU A 105 -4.17 -1.57 18.28
C LEU A 105 -4.78 -1.04 19.57
N ALA A 106 -4.02 -0.32 20.37
CA ALA A 106 -4.53 0.29 21.60
C ALA A 106 -5.64 1.30 21.28
N ASP A 107 -5.46 2.12 20.24
CA ASP A 107 -6.45 3.08 19.81
C ASP A 107 -7.74 2.40 19.33
N ILE A 108 -7.62 1.28 18.61
CA ILE A 108 -8.78 0.50 18.17
C ILE A 108 -9.56 -0.01 19.38
N GLN A 109 -8.87 -0.52 20.40
CA GLN A 109 -9.51 -1.03 21.63
C GLN A 109 -10.24 0.08 22.36
N ASP A 110 -9.63 1.26 22.47
CA ASP A 110 -10.28 2.40 23.13
C ASP A 110 -11.55 2.80 22.42
N LEU A 111 -11.54 2.79 21.08
CA LEU A 111 -12.71 3.18 20.28
C LEU A 111 -13.83 2.15 20.34
N SER A 112 -13.50 0.87 20.43
CA SER A 112 -14.50 -0.21 20.38
C SER A 112 -14.88 -0.74 21.76
N GLY A 113 -14.03 -0.54 22.74
CA GLY A 113 -14.17 -1.19 24.02
C GLY A 113 -14.86 -0.40 25.07
N ASN A 114 -15.21 0.74 24.78
CA ASN A 114 -15.84 1.54 25.77
C ASN A 114 -14.90 2.04 26.79
#